data_a1a29fde24c2ede05a9a2212cb0b263d
#
_entry.id   a1a29fde24c2ede05a9a2212cb0b263d
#
_cell.length_a   1.000
_cell.length_b   1.000
_cell.length_c   1.000
_cell.angle_alpha   90.00
_cell.angle_beta   90.00
_cell.angle_gamma   90.00
#
_symmetry.space_group_name_H-M   'P 1'
#
loop_
_entity.id
_entity.type
_entity.pdbx_description
1 polymer ?
#
loop_
_entity_poly.entity_id
_entity_poly.type
_entity_poly.pdbx_seq_one_letter_code
_entity_poly.pdbx_strand_id
1 'polypeptide(L)'
;MSGPVLHADGVTVEVRTRAILRDVSLSLAAGERVALVGPNGAGKSTLLRVLAGTLRPTAGRVHLGGVPIAGLDRSEIARRLAVVPQQTALPFAMRVEEVVALGRLPHEVGLRGTRPSDRAAVAAAIERVGVGHLMGRDARELSLGERQLVLLALAVAQDAPVLLLDEPTVHLDLRHQVEAMELLRDLNERDGTALVAVLHDLGLAAHFFPRLVVIEHGRVVADGTPAEVLTDAMIRDVFGVEPALVRLAASATRP
;
A
#
# COMPACT_ATOMS: atom_id res chain seq x y z
N MET A 1 17.20 8.37 -18.03
CA MET A 1 16.79 7.89 -16.69
C MET A 1 15.52 8.64 -16.32
N SER A 2 14.37 7.99 -16.32
CA SER A 2 13.11 8.59 -15.87
C SER A 2 13.18 8.82 -14.37
N GLY A 3 12.74 10.01 -13.91
CA GLY A 3 12.69 10.35 -12.49
C GLY A 3 11.76 9.42 -11.69
N PRO A 4 11.72 9.54 -10.35
CA PRO A 4 10.85 8.72 -9.50
C PRO A 4 9.37 8.94 -9.86
N VAL A 5 8.57 7.85 -9.81
CA VAL A 5 7.12 7.93 -10.04
C VAL A 5 6.38 8.55 -8.86
N LEU A 6 6.93 8.41 -7.65
CA LEU A 6 6.43 9.04 -6.42
C LEU A 6 7.63 9.50 -5.59
N HIS A 7 7.61 10.74 -5.12
CA HIS A 7 8.70 11.32 -4.35
C HIS A 7 8.17 12.25 -3.26
N ALA A 8 8.57 12.00 -2.03
CA ALA A 8 8.42 12.90 -0.89
C ALA A 8 9.76 13.56 -0.59
N ASP A 9 9.78 14.87 -0.42
CA ASP A 9 10.97 15.68 -0.16
C ASP A 9 10.78 16.48 1.13
N GLY A 10 11.54 16.13 2.19
CA GLY A 10 11.57 16.81 3.47
C GLY A 10 10.20 16.94 4.15
N VAL A 11 9.30 15.94 4.00
CA VAL A 11 7.94 16.07 4.53
C VAL A 11 7.91 16.05 6.05
N THR A 12 7.23 17.04 6.61
CA THR A 12 6.96 17.16 8.06
C THR A 12 5.45 17.21 8.26
N VAL A 13 4.96 16.51 9.28
CA VAL A 13 3.54 16.55 9.68
C VAL A 13 3.47 16.81 11.18
N GLU A 14 2.79 17.89 11.52
CA GLU A 14 2.51 18.27 12.91
C GLU A 14 1.01 18.21 13.18
N VAL A 15 0.66 17.62 14.32
CA VAL A 15 -0.72 17.61 14.82
C VAL A 15 -0.72 18.25 16.20
N ARG A 16 -1.35 19.44 16.29
CA ARG A 16 -1.27 20.31 17.47
C ARG A 16 0.21 20.65 17.77
N THR A 17 0.76 20.14 18.87
CA THR A 17 2.15 20.38 19.32
C THR A 17 3.08 19.18 19.08
N ARG A 18 2.56 18.10 18.48
CA ARG A 18 3.33 16.86 18.26
C ARG A 18 3.68 16.70 16.80
N ALA A 19 4.98 16.61 16.50
CA ALA A 19 5.45 16.19 15.18
C ALA A 19 5.32 14.67 15.05
N ILE A 20 4.51 14.25 14.06
CA ILE A 20 4.29 12.84 13.69
C ILE A 20 5.31 12.40 12.65
N LEU A 21 5.64 13.26 11.67
CA LEU A 21 6.73 13.07 10.72
C LEU A 21 7.67 14.26 10.81
N ARG A 22 8.98 14.01 10.63
CA ARG A 22 10.05 14.98 10.81
C ARG A 22 11.06 14.87 9.69
N ASP A 23 10.95 15.72 8.69
CA ASP A 23 11.91 15.82 7.59
C ASP A 23 12.12 14.46 6.87
N VAL A 24 11.02 13.82 6.49
CA VAL A 24 11.04 12.51 5.83
C VAL A 24 11.13 12.69 4.32
N SER A 25 12.15 12.07 3.74
CA SER A 25 12.29 11.95 2.28
C SER A 25 12.22 10.49 1.85
N LEU A 26 11.48 10.21 0.77
CA LEU A 26 11.30 8.89 0.19
C LEU A 26 11.11 9.02 -1.32
N SER A 27 11.86 8.25 -2.09
CA SER A 27 11.68 8.13 -3.54
C SER A 27 11.25 6.71 -3.90
N LEU A 28 10.30 6.60 -4.82
CA LEU A 28 9.86 5.34 -5.42
C LEU A 28 10.08 5.40 -6.92
N ALA A 29 10.87 4.51 -7.46
CA ALA A 29 11.08 4.38 -8.90
C ALA A 29 9.94 3.58 -9.55
N ALA A 30 9.80 3.68 -10.88
CA ALA A 30 8.85 2.84 -11.63
C ALA A 30 9.19 1.36 -11.44
N GLY A 31 8.19 0.53 -11.14
CA GLY A 31 8.34 -0.89 -10.90
C GLY A 31 9.12 -1.25 -9.62
N GLU A 32 9.34 -0.33 -8.70
CA GLU A 32 10.00 -0.60 -7.44
C GLU A 32 9.00 -1.10 -6.37
N ARG A 33 9.45 -2.02 -5.51
CA ARG A 33 8.71 -2.50 -4.33
C ARG A 33 9.42 -2.07 -3.05
N VAL A 34 8.74 -1.30 -2.21
CA VAL A 34 9.26 -0.80 -0.94
C VAL A 34 8.32 -1.19 0.20
N ALA A 35 8.86 -1.80 1.26
CA ALA A 35 8.12 -1.97 2.51
C ALA A 35 8.50 -0.89 3.52
N LEU A 36 7.48 -0.22 4.08
CA LEU A 36 7.63 0.66 5.22
C LEU A 36 7.43 -0.14 6.51
N VAL A 37 8.48 -0.26 7.30
CA VAL A 37 8.46 -0.99 8.57
C VAL A 37 8.84 -0.09 9.74
N GLY A 38 8.57 -0.50 10.96
CA GLY A 38 8.89 0.27 12.17
C GLY A 38 7.85 0.07 13.27
N PRO A 39 8.10 0.54 14.49
CA PRO A 39 7.21 0.40 15.64
C PRO A 39 5.82 1.02 15.42
N ASN A 40 4.85 0.61 16.26
CA ASN A 40 3.53 1.23 16.26
C ASN A 40 3.65 2.71 16.66
N GLY A 41 2.91 3.57 15.94
CA GLY A 41 2.97 5.02 16.17
C GLY A 41 4.21 5.71 15.59
N ALA A 42 5.09 5.02 14.84
CA ALA A 42 6.28 5.60 14.22
C ALA A 42 5.97 6.62 13.10
N GLY A 43 4.73 6.62 12.55
CA GLY A 43 4.31 7.56 11.50
C GLY A 43 4.11 6.92 10.13
N LYS A 44 4.20 5.59 9.99
CA LYS A 44 4.08 4.85 8.71
C LYS A 44 2.80 5.17 7.94
N SER A 45 1.63 4.97 8.55
CA SER A 45 0.32 5.28 7.92
C SER A 45 0.16 6.78 7.66
N THR A 46 0.77 7.65 8.48
CA THR A 46 0.78 9.09 8.24
C THR A 46 1.59 9.43 7.00
N LEU A 47 2.78 8.84 6.82
CA LEU A 47 3.58 8.99 5.61
C LEU A 47 2.81 8.49 4.39
N LEU A 48 2.18 7.33 4.47
CA LEU A 48 1.39 6.78 3.38
C LEU A 48 0.24 7.71 2.97
N ARG A 49 -0.46 8.34 3.93
CA ARG A 49 -1.49 9.34 3.65
C ARG A 49 -0.95 10.62 3.01
N VAL A 50 0.27 11.03 3.39
CA VAL A 50 0.96 12.17 2.76
C VAL A 50 1.33 11.81 1.32
N LEU A 51 1.89 10.62 1.07
CA LEU A 51 2.22 10.12 -0.27
C LEU A 51 0.98 10.01 -1.16
N ALA A 52 -0.16 9.62 -0.59
CA ALA A 52 -1.45 9.53 -1.28
C ALA A 52 -2.10 10.91 -1.56
N GLY A 53 -1.55 12.00 -1.03
CA GLY A 53 -2.15 13.33 -1.13
C GLY A 53 -3.43 13.52 -0.31
N THR A 54 -3.79 12.55 0.55
CA THR A 54 -4.97 12.63 1.44
C THR A 54 -4.68 13.39 2.73
N LEU A 55 -3.40 13.57 3.07
CA LEU A 55 -2.94 14.41 4.17
C LEU A 55 -1.90 15.41 3.65
N ARG A 56 -2.18 16.71 3.83
CA ARG A 56 -1.22 17.75 3.47
C ARG A 56 -0.12 17.85 4.53
N PRO A 57 1.17 17.77 4.15
CA PRO A 57 2.26 17.98 5.09
C PRO A 57 2.32 19.45 5.55
N THR A 58 2.86 19.69 6.76
CA THR A 58 3.10 21.03 7.31
C THR A 58 4.29 21.69 6.63
N ALA A 59 5.30 20.90 6.24
CA ALA A 59 6.45 21.33 5.44
C ALA A 59 6.87 20.20 4.49
N GLY A 60 7.64 20.54 3.47
CA GLY A 60 8.07 19.61 2.42
C GLY A 60 7.02 19.48 1.32
N ARG A 61 7.23 18.55 0.39
CA ARG A 61 6.40 18.35 -0.82
C ARG A 61 6.33 16.89 -1.22
N VAL A 62 5.26 16.55 -1.94
CA VAL A 62 5.13 15.25 -2.61
C VAL A 62 4.91 15.50 -4.10
N HIS A 63 5.62 14.72 -4.94
CA HIS A 63 5.49 14.73 -6.39
C HIS A 63 5.02 13.36 -6.87
N LEU A 64 4.05 13.34 -7.77
CA LEU A 64 3.53 12.16 -8.44
C LEU A 64 3.79 12.29 -9.95
N GLY A 65 4.66 11.44 -10.50
CA GLY A 65 5.09 11.55 -11.89
C GLY A 65 5.80 12.89 -12.19
N GLY A 66 6.57 13.42 -11.25
CA GLY A 66 7.29 14.69 -11.37
C GLY A 66 6.44 15.94 -11.15
N VAL A 67 5.11 15.82 -10.93
CA VAL A 67 4.20 16.93 -10.69
C VAL A 67 3.86 17.02 -9.20
N PRO A 68 3.87 18.23 -8.58
CA PRO A 68 3.43 18.36 -7.19
C PRO A 68 2.00 17.84 -7.00
N ILE A 69 1.81 16.87 -6.10
CA ILE A 69 0.51 16.20 -5.89
C ILE A 69 -0.59 17.19 -5.45
N ALA A 70 -0.21 18.25 -4.76
CA ALA A 70 -1.12 19.31 -4.34
C ALA A 70 -1.74 20.12 -5.50
N GLY A 71 -1.17 20.03 -6.70
CA GLY A 71 -1.66 20.67 -7.92
C GLY A 71 -2.53 19.79 -8.80
N LEU A 72 -2.65 18.50 -8.46
CA LEU A 72 -3.45 17.53 -9.20
C LEU A 72 -4.88 17.45 -8.63
N ASP A 73 -5.85 17.23 -9.51
CA ASP A 73 -7.20 16.91 -9.05
C ASP A 73 -7.29 15.44 -8.57
N ARG A 74 -8.38 15.10 -7.85
CA ARG A 74 -8.56 13.77 -7.27
C ARG A 74 -8.61 12.67 -8.33
N SER A 75 -9.19 12.94 -9.48
CA SER A 75 -9.29 11.99 -10.59
C SER A 75 -7.92 11.76 -11.24
N GLU A 76 -7.11 12.81 -11.39
CA GLU A 76 -5.74 12.72 -11.88
C GLU A 76 -4.85 11.90 -10.95
N ILE A 77 -4.96 12.13 -9.62
CA ILE A 77 -4.26 11.32 -8.61
C ILE A 77 -4.72 9.87 -8.73
N ALA A 78 -6.03 9.61 -8.72
CA ALA A 78 -6.58 8.26 -8.73
C ALA A 78 -6.27 7.48 -10.02
N ARG A 79 -6.03 8.13 -11.16
CA ARG A 79 -5.53 7.44 -12.37
C ARG A 79 -4.06 7.03 -12.29
N ARG A 80 -3.30 7.58 -11.34
CA ARG A 80 -1.85 7.35 -11.21
C ARG A 80 -1.48 6.60 -9.95
N LEU A 81 -2.36 6.62 -8.92
CA LEU A 81 -2.09 6.09 -7.60
C LEU A 81 -3.35 5.50 -6.98
N ALA A 82 -3.30 4.21 -6.66
CA ALA A 82 -4.32 3.51 -5.90
C ALA A 82 -3.89 3.36 -4.43
N VAL A 83 -4.87 3.29 -3.53
CA VAL A 83 -4.63 3.11 -2.09
C VAL A 83 -5.51 1.99 -1.55
N VAL A 84 -4.89 1.03 -0.86
CA VAL A 84 -5.59 0.07 -0.02
C VAL A 84 -5.41 0.50 1.43
N PRO A 85 -6.43 1.03 2.09
CA PRO A 85 -6.33 1.45 3.49
C PRO A 85 -6.42 0.25 4.42
N GLN A 86 -5.91 0.39 5.66
CA GLN A 86 -5.99 -0.63 6.70
C GLN A 86 -7.44 -1.01 7.05
N GLN A 87 -8.32 -0.02 7.10
CA GLN A 87 -9.74 -0.20 7.39
C GLN A 87 -10.57 0.75 6.53
N THR A 88 -11.67 0.22 6.01
CA THR A 88 -12.67 1.00 5.29
C THR A 88 -14.05 0.64 5.80
N ALA A 89 -14.77 1.65 6.29
CA ALA A 89 -16.19 1.51 6.52
C ALA A 89 -16.93 1.61 5.18
N LEU A 90 -17.78 0.63 4.89
CA LEU A 90 -18.70 0.69 3.76
C LEU A 90 -20.04 1.21 4.28
N PRO A 91 -20.36 2.50 4.10
CA PRO A 91 -21.52 3.14 4.73
C PRO A 91 -22.85 2.73 4.08
N PHE A 92 -22.81 2.17 2.87
CA PHE A 92 -23.98 1.78 2.10
C PHE A 92 -23.96 0.28 1.81
N ALA A 93 -25.15 -0.32 1.63
CA ALA A 93 -25.30 -1.66 1.11
C ALA A 93 -24.84 -1.69 -0.35
N MET A 94 -23.78 -2.44 -0.61
CA MET A 94 -23.22 -2.65 -1.95
C MET A 94 -22.82 -4.11 -2.09
N ARG A 95 -23.06 -4.68 -3.26
CA ARG A 95 -22.52 -6.01 -3.58
C ARG A 95 -21.03 -5.94 -3.83
N VAL A 96 -20.35 -7.06 -3.65
CA VAL A 96 -18.88 -7.15 -3.83
C VAL A 96 -18.45 -6.62 -5.19
N GLU A 97 -19.11 -7.03 -6.27
CA GLU A 97 -18.80 -6.57 -7.63
C GLU A 97 -19.02 -5.07 -7.83
N GLU A 98 -19.99 -4.48 -7.12
CA GLU A 98 -20.22 -3.03 -7.14
C GLU A 98 -19.10 -2.28 -6.42
N VAL A 99 -18.61 -2.82 -5.29
CA VAL A 99 -17.45 -2.25 -4.58
C VAL A 99 -16.20 -2.28 -5.46
N VAL A 100 -15.92 -3.41 -6.12
CA VAL A 100 -14.77 -3.52 -7.03
C VAL A 100 -14.90 -2.58 -8.22
N ALA A 101 -16.12 -2.38 -8.73
CA ALA A 101 -16.40 -1.46 -9.83
C ALA A 101 -16.09 0.01 -9.48
N LEU A 102 -16.12 0.42 -8.19
CA LEU A 102 -15.70 1.76 -7.78
C LEU A 102 -14.24 2.07 -8.19
N GLY A 103 -13.40 1.05 -8.33
CA GLY A 103 -12.03 1.20 -8.83
C GLY A 103 -11.98 1.81 -10.24
N ARG A 104 -13.06 1.70 -11.03
CA ARG A 104 -13.10 2.26 -12.39
C ARG A 104 -13.55 3.72 -12.47
N LEU A 105 -14.07 4.29 -11.38
CA LEU A 105 -14.53 5.69 -11.36
C LEU A 105 -13.52 6.70 -11.92
N PRO A 106 -12.20 6.61 -11.65
CA PRO A 106 -11.23 7.55 -12.20
C PRO A 106 -11.11 7.51 -13.74
N HIS A 107 -11.55 6.42 -14.37
CA HIS A 107 -11.48 6.20 -15.81
C HIS A 107 -12.79 6.55 -16.54
N GLU A 108 -13.86 6.83 -15.81
CA GLU A 108 -15.13 7.27 -16.40
C GLU A 108 -14.99 8.66 -17.01
N VAL A 109 -15.42 8.80 -18.26
CA VAL A 109 -15.41 10.07 -18.98
C VAL A 109 -16.85 10.47 -19.30
N GLY A 110 -17.38 11.43 -18.56
CA GLY A 110 -18.72 11.98 -18.78
C GLY A 110 -19.85 11.05 -18.33
N LEU A 111 -21.09 11.33 -18.77
CA LEU A 111 -22.32 10.63 -18.37
C LEU A 111 -22.59 9.32 -19.14
N ARG A 112 -21.59 8.68 -19.73
CA ARG A 112 -21.77 7.52 -20.62
C ARG A 112 -21.92 6.16 -19.95
N GLY A 113 -21.90 6.09 -18.58
CA GLY A 113 -22.01 4.84 -17.85
C GLY A 113 -20.78 3.90 -18.01
N THR A 114 -20.84 2.73 -17.39
CA THR A 114 -19.76 1.72 -17.36
C THR A 114 -19.49 1.15 -18.76
N ARG A 115 -18.27 1.28 -19.26
CA ARG A 115 -17.85 0.74 -20.57
C ARG A 115 -17.66 -0.78 -20.51
N PRO A 116 -17.72 -1.50 -21.66
CA PRO A 116 -17.37 -2.91 -21.70
C PRO A 116 -15.95 -3.20 -21.16
N SER A 117 -14.98 -2.32 -21.42
CA SER A 117 -13.61 -2.41 -20.89
C SER A 117 -13.55 -2.32 -19.37
N ASP A 118 -14.40 -1.49 -18.74
CA ASP A 118 -14.44 -1.36 -17.29
C ASP A 118 -15.02 -2.62 -16.63
N ARG A 119 -16.06 -3.21 -17.24
CA ARG A 119 -16.60 -4.51 -16.80
C ARG A 119 -15.57 -5.63 -16.91
N ALA A 120 -14.79 -5.65 -17.99
CA ALA A 120 -13.70 -6.63 -18.17
C ALA A 120 -12.60 -6.44 -17.12
N ALA A 121 -12.21 -5.20 -16.83
CA ALA A 121 -11.22 -4.90 -15.79
C ALA A 121 -11.69 -5.32 -14.39
N VAL A 122 -12.97 -5.09 -14.05
CA VAL A 122 -13.57 -5.54 -12.79
C VAL A 122 -13.57 -7.07 -12.70
N ALA A 123 -14.00 -7.78 -13.76
CA ALA A 123 -14.01 -9.24 -13.78
C ALA A 123 -12.59 -9.81 -13.62
N ALA A 124 -11.61 -9.26 -14.34
CA ALA A 124 -10.21 -9.66 -14.25
C ALA A 124 -9.64 -9.42 -12.84
N ALA A 125 -9.97 -8.29 -12.19
CA ALA A 125 -9.54 -8.00 -10.82
C ALA A 125 -10.14 -8.98 -9.80
N ILE A 126 -11.44 -9.31 -9.93
CA ILE A 126 -12.13 -10.29 -9.08
C ILE A 126 -11.47 -11.68 -9.21
N GLU A 127 -11.18 -12.11 -10.44
CA GLU A 127 -10.51 -13.38 -10.73
C GLU A 127 -9.08 -13.39 -10.17
N ARG A 128 -8.31 -12.35 -10.43
CA ARG A 128 -6.90 -12.24 -10.04
C ARG A 128 -6.69 -12.24 -8.52
N VAL A 129 -7.61 -11.63 -7.77
CA VAL A 129 -7.59 -11.62 -6.29
C VAL A 129 -8.26 -12.88 -5.71
N GLY A 130 -9.00 -13.64 -6.49
CA GLY A 130 -9.68 -14.87 -6.05
C GLY A 130 -10.96 -14.64 -5.25
N VAL A 131 -11.58 -13.45 -5.34
CA VAL A 131 -12.80 -13.10 -4.59
C VAL A 131 -14.11 -13.42 -5.31
N GLY A 132 -14.06 -14.19 -6.40
CA GLY A 132 -15.24 -14.57 -7.18
C GLY A 132 -16.34 -15.28 -6.39
N HIS A 133 -15.95 -16.05 -5.37
CA HIS A 133 -16.88 -16.75 -4.47
C HIS A 133 -17.68 -15.81 -3.54
N LEU A 134 -17.30 -14.53 -3.45
CA LEU A 134 -17.98 -13.50 -2.66
C LEU A 134 -18.98 -12.68 -3.48
N MET A 135 -19.02 -12.84 -4.80
CA MET A 135 -19.93 -12.09 -5.67
C MET A 135 -21.39 -12.24 -5.24
N GLY A 136 -22.15 -11.16 -5.37
CA GLY A 136 -23.56 -11.09 -4.97
C GLY A 136 -23.81 -10.88 -3.47
N ARG A 137 -22.79 -11.06 -2.61
CA ARG A 137 -22.92 -10.80 -1.16
C ARG A 137 -22.87 -9.29 -0.87
N ASP A 138 -23.56 -8.87 0.19
CA ASP A 138 -23.40 -7.51 0.73
C ASP A 138 -22.03 -7.37 1.37
N ALA A 139 -21.25 -6.40 0.91
CA ALA A 139 -19.89 -6.20 1.38
C ALA A 139 -19.77 -5.80 2.87
N ARG A 140 -20.88 -5.39 3.50
CA ARG A 140 -20.95 -5.13 4.95
C ARG A 140 -20.99 -6.42 5.79
N GLU A 141 -21.45 -7.52 5.20
CA GLU A 141 -21.57 -8.83 5.84
C GLU A 141 -20.31 -9.67 5.75
N LEU A 142 -19.28 -9.16 5.04
CA LEU A 142 -18.00 -9.82 4.90
C LEU A 142 -17.21 -9.78 6.21
N SER A 143 -16.45 -10.85 6.47
CA SER A 143 -15.40 -10.84 7.48
C SER A 143 -14.36 -9.74 7.17
N LEU A 144 -13.56 -9.36 8.16
CA LEU A 144 -12.52 -8.34 7.96
C LEU A 144 -11.51 -8.77 6.88
N GLY A 145 -11.15 -10.07 6.85
CA GLY A 145 -10.24 -10.62 5.85
C GLY A 145 -10.83 -10.62 4.44
N GLU A 146 -12.08 -11.11 4.28
CA GLU A 146 -12.78 -11.07 2.99
C GLU A 146 -12.91 -9.62 2.48
N ARG A 147 -13.22 -8.68 3.37
CA ARG A 147 -13.32 -7.25 3.04
C ARG A 147 -11.97 -6.70 2.57
N GLN A 148 -10.88 -7.08 3.22
CA GLN A 148 -9.52 -6.66 2.83
C GLN A 148 -9.18 -7.14 1.41
N LEU A 149 -9.52 -8.39 1.07
CA LEU A 149 -9.33 -8.91 -0.29
C LEU A 149 -10.20 -8.18 -1.32
N VAL A 150 -11.45 -7.82 -0.98
CA VAL A 150 -12.32 -7.02 -1.86
C VAL A 150 -11.75 -5.61 -2.10
N LEU A 151 -11.19 -4.96 -1.06
CA LEU A 151 -10.50 -3.67 -1.23
C LEU A 151 -9.23 -3.79 -2.10
N LEU A 152 -8.51 -4.90 -1.99
CA LEU A 152 -7.39 -5.19 -2.88
C LEU A 152 -7.88 -5.37 -4.33
N ALA A 153 -8.99 -6.09 -4.55
CA ALA A 153 -9.59 -6.22 -5.88
C ALA A 153 -10.05 -4.87 -6.47
N LEU A 154 -10.59 -3.98 -5.64
CA LEU A 154 -10.92 -2.60 -6.04
C LEU A 154 -9.65 -1.86 -6.52
N ALA A 155 -8.56 -1.94 -5.76
CA ALA A 155 -7.31 -1.28 -6.14
C ALA A 155 -6.68 -1.89 -7.40
N VAL A 156 -6.78 -3.21 -7.60
CA VAL A 156 -6.37 -3.88 -8.85
C VAL A 156 -7.25 -3.42 -10.02
N ALA A 157 -8.57 -3.32 -9.83
CA ALA A 157 -9.48 -2.83 -10.87
C ALA A 157 -9.22 -1.36 -11.25
N GLN A 158 -8.67 -0.56 -10.33
CA GLN A 158 -8.29 0.83 -10.58
C GLN A 158 -7.15 0.95 -11.60
N ASP A 159 -6.28 -0.07 -11.71
CA ASP A 159 -5.23 -0.16 -12.74
C ASP A 159 -4.29 1.05 -12.74
N ALA A 160 -3.82 1.45 -11.55
CA ALA A 160 -2.93 2.57 -11.37
C ALA A 160 -1.45 2.11 -11.32
N PRO A 161 -0.50 2.88 -11.93
CA PRO A 161 0.92 2.52 -11.95
C PRO A 161 1.61 2.55 -10.58
N VAL A 162 0.98 3.16 -9.57
CA VAL A 162 1.48 3.19 -8.19
C VAL A 162 0.40 2.65 -7.26
N LEU A 163 0.77 1.75 -6.35
CA LEU A 163 -0.12 1.18 -5.35
C LEU A 163 0.46 1.37 -3.95
N LEU A 164 -0.30 2.04 -3.09
CA LEU A 164 0.02 2.22 -1.68
C LEU A 164 -0.87 1.33 -0.82
N LEU A 165 -0.28 0.57 0.11
CA LEU A 165 -1.01 -0.38 0.93
C LEU A 165 -0.70 -0.12 2.42
N ASP A 166 -1.74 0.11 3.20
CA ASP A 166 -1.63 0.28 4.65
C ASP A 166 -2.04 -1.02 5.34
N GLU A 167 -1.05 -1.83 5.74
CA GLU A 167 -1.22 -3.12 6.42
C GLU A 167 -2.14 -4.10 5.66
N PRO A 168 -1.83 -4.42 4.39
CA PRO A 168 -2.74 -5.19 3.52
C PRO A 168 -3.00 -6.63 3.99
N THR A 169 -2.20 -7.16 4.91
CA THR A 169 -2.29 -8.54 5.41
C THR A 169 -2.93 -8.65 6.81
N VAL A 170 -3.25 -7.53 7.44
CA VAL A 170 -3.94 -7.53 8.74
C VAL A 170 -5.32 -8.18 8.58
N HIS A 171 -5.71 -9.02 9.54
CA HIS A 171 -6.94 -9.82 9.55
C HIS A 171 -7.03 -10.97 8.54
N LEU A 172 -5.98 -11.23 7.76
CA LEU A 172 -5.87 -12.41 6.91
C LEU A 172 -5.23 -13.56 7.70
N ASP A 173 -5.69 -14.79 7.47
CA ASP A 173 -4.95 -15.98 7.90
C ASP A 173 -3.66 -16.15 7.09
N LEU A 174 -2.77 -17.04 7.55
CA LEU A 174 -1.44 -17.21 6.95
C LEU A 174 -1.50 -17.51 5.44
N ARG A 175 -2.46 -18.33 5.00
CA ARG A 175 -2.62 -18.67 3.60
C ARG A 175 -2.97 -17.43 2.76
N HIS A 176 -3.98 -16.70 3.17
CA HIS A 176 -4.42 -15.49 2.47
C HIS A 176 -3.37 -14.36 2.55
N GLN A 177 -2.56 -14.31 3.63
CA GLN A 177 -1.42 -13.37 3.69
C GLN A 177 -0.40 -13.66 2.59
N VAL A 178 -0.01 -14.93 2.42
CA VAL A 178 0.93 -15.34 1.37
C VAL A 178 0.34 -15.07 -0.02
N GLU A 179 -0.91 -15.48 -0.26
CA GLU A 179 -1.60 -15.25 -1.54
C GLU A 179 -1.68 -13.75 -1.89
N ALA A 180 -1.97 -12.88 -0.92
CA ALA A 180 -1.98 -11.43 -1.11
C ALA A 180 -0.57 -10.89 -1.45
N MET A 181 0.48 -11.36 -0.77
CA MET A 181 1.85 -10.95 -1.05
C MET A 181 2.33 -11.44 -2.43
N GLU A 182 2.00 -12.66 -2.81
CA GLU A 182 2.26 -13.21 -4.15
C GLU A 182 1.57 -12.38 -5.23
N LEU A 183 0.30 -12.01 -5.03
CA LEU A 183 -0.43 -11.12 -5.92
C LEU A 183 0.28 -9.77 -6.07
N LEU A 184 0.74 -9.15 -4.97
CA LEU A 184 1.47 -7.89 -5.02
C LEU A 184 2.79 -8.03 -5.78
N ARG A 185 3.50 -9.15 -5.60
CA ARG A 185 4.69 -9.45 -6.38
C ARG A 185 4.39 -9.57 -7.86
N ASP A 186 3.33 -10.29 -8.22
CA ASP A 186 2.88 -10.46 -9.61
C ASP A 186 2.49 -9.13 -10.27
N LEU A 187 1.77 -8.25 -9.55
CA LEU A 187 1.44 -6.90 -10.02
C LEU A 187 2.70 -6.07 -10.31
N ASN A 188 3.71 -6.23 -9.48
CA ASN A 188 4.98 -5.54 -9.68
C ASN A 188 5.80 -6.13 -10.84
N GLU A 189 6.02 -7.45 -10.86
CA GLU A 189 6.92 -8.10 -11.81
C GLU A 189 6.35 -8.21 -13.22
N ARG A 190 5.02 -8.42 -13.35
CA ARG A 190 4.37 -8.58 -14.66
C ARG A 190 3.80 -7.29 -15.21
N ASP A 191 3.19 -6.45 -14.34
CA ASP A 191 2.52 -5.23 -14.77
C ASP A 191 3.38 -3.98 -14.57
N GLY A 192 4.52 -4.11 -13.87
CA GLY A 192 5.41 -2.98 -13.59
C GLY A 192 4.86 -2.00 -12.55
N THR A 193 3.83 -2.40 -11.77
CA THR A 193 3.23 -1.55 -10.74
C THR A 193 4.27 -1.24 -9.64
N ALA A 194 4.49 0.02 -9.34
CA ALA A 194 5.34 0.42 -8.21
C ALA A 194 4.55 0.33 -6.90
N LEU A 195 5.16 -0.27 -5.85
CA LEU A 195 4.48 -0.60 -4.60
C LEU A 195 5.13 0.05 -3.39
N VAL A 196 4.32 0.62 -2.49
CA VAL A 196 4.71 0.94 -1.11
C VAL A 196 3.73 0.26 -0.16
N ALA A 197 4.20 -0.65 0.67
CA ALA A 197 3.37 -1.37 1.64
C ALA A 197 3.87 -1.12 3.08
N VAL A 198 2.97 -0.72 3.96
CA VAL A 198 3.21 -0.73 5.41
C VAL A 198 3.04 -2.16 5.90
N LEU A 199 4.06 -2.71 6.54
CA LEU A 199 4.05 -4.07 7.06
C LEU A 199 4.54 -4.09 8.52
N HIS A 200 3.95 -5.00 9.32
CA HIS A 200 4.40 -5.28 10.68
C HIS A 200 5.25 -6.54 10.76
N ASP A 201 4.99 -7.52 9.91
CA ASP A 201 5.76 -8.74 9.84
C ASP A 201 7.07 -8.50 9.07
N LEU A 202 8.19 -8.51 9.79
CA LEU A 202 9.53 -8.31 9.20
C LEU A 202 9.95 -9.48 8.33
N GLY A 203 9.46 -10.69 8.59
CA GLY A 203 9.71 -11.88 7.78
C GLY A 203 9.05 -11.75 6.40
N LEU A 204 7.75 -11.41 6.35
CA LEU A 204 7.04 -11.11 5.11
C LEU A 204 7.67 -9.93 4.37
N ALA A 205 8.01 -8.84 5.08
CA ALA A 205 8.66 -7.69 4.47
C ALA A 205 10.00 -8.07 3.81
N ALA A 206 10.85 -8.81 4.52
CA ALA A 206 12.15 -9.24 4.01
C ALA A 206 12.06 -10.24 2.86
N HIS A 207 11.01 -11.08 2.84
CA HIS A 207 10.82 -12.08 1.78
C HIS A 207 10.27 -11.48 0.49
N PHE A 208 9.29 -10.58 0.59
CA PHE A 208 8.57 -10.07 -0.58
C PHE A 208 9.07 -8.73 -1.11
N PHE A 209 9.83 -7.96 -0.33
CA PHE A 209 10.27 -6.60 -0.72
C PHE A 209 11.78 -6.49 -0.79
N PRO A 210 12.33 -6.08 -1.95
CA PRO A 210 13.78 -5.93 -2.14
C PRO A 210 14.35 -4.72 -1.40
N ARG A 211 13.50 -3.76 -0.98
CA ARG A 211 13.90 -2.57 -0.24
C ARG A 211 12.98 -2.35 0.97
N LEU A 212 13.61 -2.13 2.11
CA LEU A 212 12.94 -1.80 3.37
C LEU A 212 13.30 -0.37 3.77
N VAL A 213 12.30 0.38 4.22
CA VAL A 213 12.48 1.70 4.83
C VAL A 213 11.97 1.63 6.26
N VAL A 214 12.84 1.85 7.22
CA VAL A 214 12.50 1.83 8.65
C VAL A 214 12.15 3.23 9.11
N ILE A 215 10.97 3.36 9.68
CA ILE A 215 10.51 4.62 10.29
C ILE A 215 10.46 4.44 11.80
N GLU A 216 11.12 5.36 12.51
CA GLU A 216 11.10 5.44 13.95
C GLU A 216 10.96 6.90 14.39
N HIS A 217 10.07 7.16 15.36
CA HIS A 217 9.82 8.51 15.88
C HIS A 217 9.59 9.60 14.81
N GLY A 218 8.96 9.21 13.70
CA GLY A 218 8.64 10.11 12.58
C GLY A 218 9.83 10.40 11.66
N ARG A 219 10.92 9.66 11.72
CA ARG A 219 12.11 9.79 10.88
C ARG A 219 12.42 8.48 10.16
N VAL A 220 13.01 8.57 8.98
CA VAL A 220 13.64 7.42 8.34
C VAL A 220 14.98 7.18 9.05
N VAL A 221 15.14 6.00 9.64
CA VAL A 221 16.36 5.61 10.37
C VAL A 221 17.19 4.59 9.59
N ALA A 222 16.59 3.88 8.63
CA ALA A 222 17.31 3.01 7.68
C ALA A 222 16.54 2.90 6.38
N ASP A 223 17.26 2.71 5.27
CA ASP A 223 16.74 2.53 3.92
C ASP A 223 17.74 1.69 3.11
N GLY A 224 17.34 0.52 2.65
CA GLY A 224 18.22 -0.40 1.93
C GLY A 224 17.61 -1.78 1.75
N THR A 225 18.42 -2.74 1.36
CA THR A 225 17.99 -4.14 1.25
C THR A 225 17.66 -4.74 2.61
N PRO A 226 16.83 -5.80 2.68
CA PRO A 226 16.55 -6.47 3.95
C PRO A 226 17.79 -6.87 4.74
N ALA A 227 18.86 -7.31 4.06
CA ALA A 227 20.11 -7.73 4.71
C ALA A 227 20.88 -6.55 5.33
N GLU A 228 20.84 -5.38 4.69
CA GLU A 228 21.48 -4.16 5.20
C GLU A 228 20.68 -3.53 6.35
N VAL A 229 19.36 -3.61 6.29
CA VAL A 229 18.46 -2.93 7.22
C VAL A 229 18.20 -3.77 8.48
N LEU A 230 17.90 -5.07 8.34
CA LEU A 230 17.53 -5.94 9.47
C LEU A 230 18.76 -6.52 10.19
N THR A 231 19.65 -5.63 10.62
CA THR A 231 20.80 -6.01 11.48
C THR A 231 20.33 -6.36 12.88
N ASP A 232 21.13 -7.11 13.64
CA ASP A 232 20.83 -7.48 15.02
C ASP A 232 20.64 -6.25 15.92
N ALA A 233 21.43 -5.20 15.70
CA ALA A 233 21.29 -3.92 16.38
C ALA A 233 19.95 -3.26 16.07
N MET A 234 19.59 -3.14 14.78
CA MET A 234 18.33 -2.55 14.35
C MET A 234 17.12 -3.30 14.94
N ILE A 235 17.15 -4.64 14.94
CA ILE A 235 16.07 -5.46 15.48
C ILE A 235 15.91 -5.25 16.98
N ARG A 236 17.00 -5.18 17.76
CA ARG A 236 16.93 -4.92 19.21
C ARG A 236 16.55 -3.48 19.53
N ASP A 237 17.22 -2.51 18.90
CA ASP A 237 17.14 -1.10 19.31
C ASP A 237 15.82 -0.45 18.85
N VAL A 238 15.36 -0.77 17.63
CA VAL A 238 14.15 -0.16 17.05
C VAL A 238 12.90 -1.00 17.30
N PHE A 239 12.99 -2.33 17.17
CA PHE A 239 11.82 -3.20 17.31
C PHE A 239 11.68 -3.82 18.71
N GLY A 240 12.73 -3.78 19.54
CA GLY A 240 12.69 -4.28 20.91
C GLY A 240 12.54 -5.80 21.02
N VAL A 241 12.97 -6.56 19.99
CA VAL A 241 12.84 -8.02 19.95
C VAL A 241 14.20 -8.70 19.75
N GLU A 242 14.31 -9.96 20.17
CA GLU A 242 15.52 -10.75 19.93
C GLU A 242 15.64 -11.14 18.45
N PRO A 243 16.80 -10.90 17.80
CA PRO A 243 17.01 -11.17 16.38
C PRO A 243 16.73 -12.61 15.96
N ALA A 244 16.99 -13.58 16.84
CA ALA A 244 16.72 -14.99 16.59
C ALA A 244 15.24 -15.27 16.28
N LEU A 245 14.31 -14.54 16.92
CA LEU A 245 12.87 -14.72 16.69
C LEU A 245 12.45 -14.23 15.30
N VAL A 246 13.03 -13.14 14.82
CA VAL A 246 12.77 -12.61 13.47
C VAL A 246 13.31 -13.55 12.39
N ARG A 247 14.49 -14.13 12.61
CA ARG A 247 15.10 -15.08 11.67
C ARG A 247 14.34 -16.41 11.58
N LEU A 248 13.80 -16.90 12.69
CA LEU A 248 12.94 -18.09 12.70
C LEU A 248 11.67 -17.87 11.88
N ALA A 249 11.02 -16.73 12.02
CA ALA A 249 9.85 -16.37 11.21
C ALA A 249 10.19 -16.29 9.71
N ALA A 250 11.32 -15.66 9.35
CA ALA A 250 11.77 -15.52 7.96
C ALA A 250 12.20 -16.88 7.33
N SER A 251 12.70 -17.83 8.13
CA SER A 251 13.09 -19.17 7.64
C SER A 251 11.89 -20.10 7.46
N ALA A 252 10.82 -19.91 8.21
CA ALA A 252 9.59 -20.69 8.10
C ALA A 252 8.78 -20.35 6.82
N THR A 253 9.09 -19.23 6.17
CA THR A 253 8.44 -18.76 4.93
C THR A 253 9.22 -19.12 3.65
N ARG A 254 10.31 -19.90 3.76
CA ARG A 254 10.99 -20.45 2.57
C ARG A 254 10.27 -21.71 2.10
N PRO A 255 9.85 -21.78 0.82
CA PRO A 255 9.26 -22.98 0.24
C PRO A 255 10.25 -24.15 0.19
#